data_ba10b0515c2d1ceba2a698c9b60a694e
#
_entry.id   ba10b0515c2d1ceba2a698c9b60a694e
#
_cell.length_a   1.000
_cell.length_b   1.000
_cell.length_c   1.000
_cell.angle_alpha   90.00
_cell.angle_beta   90.00
_cell.angle_gamma   90.00
#
_symmetry.space_group_name_H-M   'P 1'
#
loop_
_entity.id
_entity.type
_entity.pdbx_description
1 polymer ?
#
loop_
_entity_poly.entity_id
_entity_poly.type
_entity_poly.pdbx_seq_one_letter_code
_entity_poly.pdbx_strand_id
1 'polypeptide(L)'
;MKKEYMRQKLMESAIHVVATEGIHKATTKAIANHSGINEVYIYRLFEDKDDLFAQTFALIDSELIACILKYEPIMNMQGIEIEERCYIFFKSCWRNILDYDKCSFFIKYYYSHYYNSYSPLKRRKAYSKVIESFTPAFKKGTDVWRIFNRILDIVYSTVIKILRGEIPDNDETAEDVFRVLYSALEPFLVWSKSKTTKTVLENQKEESDIVQDLSNISDTKKERDS
;
A
#
# COMPACT_ATOMS: atom_id res chain seq x y z
N MET A 1 -8.49 30.89 -10.77
CA MET A 1 -7.37 31.00 -9.81
C MET A 1 -7.83 31.18 -8.36
N LYS A 2 -8.48 32.28 -7.97
CA LYS A 2 -8.84 32.54 -6.55
C LYS A 2 -9.79 31.52 -5.94
N LYS A 3 -10.78 31.02 -6.69
CA LYS A 3 -11.77 30.02 -6.22
C LYS A 3 -11.12 28.66 -5.97
N GLU A 4 -10.27 28.20 -6.86
CA GLU A 4 -9.56 26.91 -6.73
C GLU A 4 -8.55 26.93 -5.58
N TYR A 5 -7.80 28.01 -5.45
CA TYR A 5 -6.91 28.22 -4.30
C TYR A 5 -7.64 28.13 -2.95
N MET A 6 -8.81 28.79 -2.84
CA MET A 6 -9.61 28.73 -1.61
C MET A 6 -10.14 27.32 -1.34
N ARG A 7 -10.56 26.59 -2.39
CA ARG A 7 -11.03 25.21 -2.30
C ARG A 7 -9.93 24.30 -1.76
N GLN A 8 -8.74 24.36 -2.36
CA GLN A 8 -7.59 23.58 -1.92
C GLN A 8 -7.21 23.90 -0.47
N LYS A 9 -7.14 25.18 -0.11
CA LYS A 9 -6.78 25.62 1.25
C LYS A 9 -7.79 25.15 2.30
N LEU A 10 -9.07 25.09 1.98
CA LEU A 10 -10.10 24.53 2.86
C LEU A 10 -9.96 23.01 3.02
N MET A 11 -9.65 22.29 1.94
CA MET A 11 -9.40 20.85 2.02
C MET A 11 -8.13 20.52 2.83
N GLU A 12 -7.02 21.27 2.64
CA GLU A 12 -5.80 21.14 3.45
C GLU A 12 -6.09 21.42 4.94
N SER A 13 -6.90 22.43 5.21
CA SER A 13 -7.31 22.73 6.60
C SER A 13 -8.23 21.65 7.18
N ALA A 14 -9.08 21.03 6.37
CA ALA A 14 -9.88 19.90 6.80
C ALA A 14 -9.00 18.69 7.15
N ILE A 15 -7.96 18.42 6.35
CA ILE A 15 -6.97 17.36 6.64
C ILE A 15 -6.34 17.62 8.01
N HIS A 16 -5.80 18.81 8.22
CA HIS A 16 -5.11 19.16 9.47
C HIS A 16 -6.05 19.09 10.70
N VAL A 17 -7.22 19.70 10.63
CA VAL A 17 -8.16 19.73 11.76
C VAL A 17 -8.67 18.32 12.10
N VAL A 18 -8.97 17.50 11.09
CA VAL A 18 -9.35 16.09 11.32
C VAL A 18 -8.20 15.30 11.91
N ALA A 19 -6.96 15.51 11.43
CA ALA A 19 -5.79 14.81 11.93
C ALA A 19 -5.53 15.11 13.41
N THR A 20 -5.63 16.36 13.82
CA THR A 20 -5.29 16.85 15.16
C THR A 20 -6.44 16.72 16.16
N GLU A 21 -7.66 17.15 15.79
CA GLU A 21 -8.80 17.24 16.72
C GLU A 21 -9.77 16.05 16.59
N GLY A 22 -9.68 15.30 15.50
CA GLY A 22 -10.58 14.19 15.18
C GLY A 22 -11.80 14.63 14.35
N ILE A 23 -12.37 13.67 13.60
CA ILE A 23 -13.40 13.94 12.58
C ILE A 23 -14.71 14.50 13.17
N HIS A 24 -15.05 14.13 14.40
CA HIS A 24 -16.27 14.62 15.06
C HIS A 24 -16.16 16.07 15.52
N LYS A 25 -14.94 16.53 15.88
CA LYS A 25 -14.68 17.92 16.29
C LYS A 25 -14.37 18.84 15.13
N ALA A 26 -14.07 18.30 13.95
CA ALA A 26 -13.79 19.07 12.73
C ALA A 26 -15.08 19.70 12.19
N THR A 27 -15.49 20.83 12.81
CA THR A 27 -16.63 21.65 12.36
C THR A 27 -16.23 22.56 11.20
N THR A 28 -17.19 23.01 10.41
CA THR A 28 -16.97 24.01 9.35
C THR A 28 -16.33 25.28 9.89
N LYS A 29 -16.70 25.70 11.11
CA LYS A 29 -16.10 26.83 11.81
C LYS A 29 -14.62 26.59 12.17
N ALA A 30 -14.28 25.41 12.68
CA ALA A 30 -12.89 25.05 13.00
C ALA A 30 -11.99 25.06 11.75
N ILE A 31 -12.48 24.46 10.66
CA ILE A 31 -11.81 24.41 9.35
C ILE A 31 -11.62 25.83 8.78
N ALA A 32 -12.69 26.65 8.81
CA ALA A 32 -12.65 28.05 8.37
C ALA A 32 -11.62 28.86 9.15
N ASN A 33 -11.62 28.75 10.48
CA ASN A 33 -10.66 29.42 11.35
C ASN A 33 -9.20 29.02 11.04
N HIS A 34 -8.95 27.71 10.91
CA HIS A 34 -7.60 27.23 10.57
C HIS A 34 -7.14 27.71 9.18
N SER A 35 -8.05 27.74 8.19
CA SER A 35 -7.73 28.19 6.84
C SER A 35 -7.56 29.72 6.73
N GLY A 36 -8.07 30.51 7.68
CA GLY A 36 -8.19 31.96 7.55
C GLY A 36 -9.21 32.38 6.47
N ILE A 37 -10.09 31.48 6.05
CA ILE A 37 -11.16 31.73 5.06
C ILE A 37 -12.49 31.78 5.80
N ASN A 38 -13.33 32.78 5.46
CA ASN A 38 -14.64 32.90 6.08
C ASN A 38 -15.49 31.64 5.80
N GLU A 39 -16.16 31.10 6.85
CA GLU A 39 -16.97 29.89 6.81
C GLU A 39 -18.02 29.87 5.68
N VAL A 40 -18.58 31.03 5.32
CA VAL A 40 -19.52 31.18 4.21
C VAL A 40 -18.98 30.62 2.89
N TYR A 41 -17.65 30.62 2.70
CA TYR A 41 -17.06 30.09 1.49
C TYR A 41 -17.08 28.55 1.45
N ILE A 42 -17.20 27.85 2.57
CA ILE A 42 -17.40 26.40 2.57
C ILE A 42 -18.71 26.09 1.82
N TYR A 43 -19.80 26.74 2.19
CA TYR A 43 -21.12 26.55 1.55
C TYR A 43 -21.23 27.13 0.13
N ARG A 44 -20.27 27.95 -0.30
CA ARG A 44 -20.18 28.43 -1.70
C ARG A 44 -19.34 27.51 -2.60
N LEU A 45 -18.46 26.71 -2.01
CA LEU A 45 -17.48 25.89 -2.72
C LEU A 45 -17.83 24.41 -2.65
N PHE A 46 -18.53 24.00 -1.60
CA PHE A 46 -18.99 22.64 -1.31
C PHE A 46 -20.48 22.69 -0.97
N GLU A 47 -21.19 21.59 -1.19
CA GLU A 47 -22.61 21.51 -0.85
C GLU A 47 -22.83 21.63 0.66
N ASP A 48 -22.01 20.91 1.41
CA ASP A 48 -21.99 20.88 2.89
C ASP A 48 -20.61 20.40 3.42
N LYS A 49 -20.55 20.10 4.70
CA LYS A 49 -19.34 19.54 5.34
C LYS A 49 -19.04 18.14 4.82
N ASP A 50 -20.05 17.34 4.54
CA ASP A 50 -19.89 15.97 4.08
C ASP A 50 -19.28 15.95 2.68
N ASP A 51 -19.72 16.85 1.81
CA ASP A 51 -19.13 17.06 0.48
C ASP A 51 -17.68 17.55 0.57
N LEU A 52 -17.37 18.50 1.48
CA LEU A 52 -15.99 18.92 1.72
C LEU A 52 -15.11 17.72 2.11
N PHE A 53 -15.57 16.89 3.03
CA PHE A 53 -14.81 15.71 3.46
C PHE A 53 -14.68 14.66 2.36
N ALA A 54 -15.74 14.40 1.60
CA ALA A 54 -15.73 13.47 0.48
C ALA A 54 -14.75 13.91 -0.61
N GLN A 55 -14.71 15.21 -0.94
CA GLN A 55 -13.78 15.74 -1.93
C GLN A 55 -12.33 15.76 -1.39
N THR A 56 -12.13 16.03 -0.11
CA THR A 56 -10.81 15.91 0.54
C THR A 56 -10.30 14.47 0.51
N PHE A 57 -11.15 13.50 0.80
CA PHE A 57 -10.81 12.08 0.68
C PHE A 57 -10.46 11.69 -0.75
N ALA A 58 -11.25 12.13 -1.73
CA ALA A 58 -10.99 11.89 -3.14
C ALA A 58 -9.66 12.53 -3.62
N LEU A 59 -9.28 13.69 -3.07
CA LEU A 59 -7.98 14.31 -3.34
C LEU A 59 -6.83 13.40 -2.86
N ILE A 60 -6.89 12.91 -1.62
CA ILE A 60 -5.88 12.00 -1.05
C ILE A 60 -5.80 10.70 -1.87
N ASP A 61 -6.95 10.10 -2.22
CA ASP A 61 -6.99 8.91 -3.09
C ASP A 61 -6.36 9.20 -4.47
N SER A 62 -6.60 10.39 -5.06
CA SER A 62 -6.03 10.76 -6.36
C SER A 62 -4.51 10.92 -6.31
N GLU A 63 -3.95 11.42 -5.21
CA GLU A 63 -2.51 11.51 -4.99
C GLU A 63 -1.88 10.11 -4.85
N LEU A 64 -2.53 9.20 -4.14
CA LEU A 64 -2.09 7.80 -4.03
C LEU A 64 -2.12 7.11 -5.40
N ILE A 65 -3.21 7.28 -6.18
CA ILE A 65 -3.33 6.74 -7.54
C ILE A 65 -2.19 7.28 -8.42
N ALA A 66 -1.94 8.59 -8.38
CA ALA A 66 -0.87 9.21 -9.16
C ALA A 66 0.51 8.68 -8.76
N CYS A 67 0.76 8.48 -7.47
CA CYS A 67 1.99 7.87 -6.96
C CYS A 67 2.16 6.44 -7.49
N ILE A 68 1.14 5.60 -7.39
CA ILE A 68 1.17 4.21 -7.87
C ILE A 68 1.46 4.17 -9.38
N LEU A 69 0.74 4.95 -10.18
CA LEU A 69 0.92 4.99 -11.63
C LEU A 69 2.29 5.56 -12.05
N LYS A 70 2.86 6.47 -11.26
CA LYS A 70 4.21 7.01 -11.50
C LYS A 70 5.29 5.92 -11.39
N TYR A 71 5.16 5.02 -10.43
CA TYR A 71 6.14 3.97 -10.17
C TYR A 71 5.77 2.61 -10.78
N GLU A 72 4.59 2.45 -11.34
CA GLU A 72 4.13 1.22 -12.00
C GLU A 72 5.14 0.68 -13.05
N PRO A 73 5.85 1.51 -13.86
CA PRO A 73 6.82 1.00 -14.83
C PRO A 73 7.94 0.14 -14.24
N ILE A 74 8.23 0.27 -12.94
CA ILE A 74 9.19 -0.59 -12.21
C ILE A 74 8.79 -2.07 -12.33
N MET A 75 7.48 -2.36 -12.32
CA MET A 75 6.96 -3.72 -12.40
C MET A 75 7.27 -4.41 -13.75
N ASN A 76 7.60 -3.64 -14.78
CA ASN A 76 7.90 -4.14 -16.13
C ASN A 76 9.42 -4.16 -16.45
N MET A 77 10.30 -3.85 -15.46
CA MET A 77 11.75 -3.84 -15.67
C MET A 77 12.27 -5.25 -15.95
N GLN A 78 13.10 -5.38 -17.01
CA GLN A 78 13.71 -6.66 -17.39
C GLN A 78 15.00 -6.90 -16.59
N GLY A 79 15.33 -8.17 -16.37
CA GLY A 79 16.57 -8.56 -15.68
C GLY A 79 16.54 -8.40 -14.15
N ILE A 80 15.39 -8.03 -13.58
CA ILE A 80 15.19 -7.91 -12.13
C ILE A 80 14.08 -8.89 -11.71
N GLU A 81 14.33 -9.67 -10.65
CA GLU A 81 13.35 -10.61 -10.10
C GLU A 81 12.07 -9.90 -9.63
N ILE A 82 10.94 -10.59 -9.72
CA ILE A 82 9.63 -10.00 -9.41
C ILE A 82 9.55 -9.47 -7.96
N GLU A 83 10.14 -10.19 -7.01
CA GLU A 83 10.16 -9.77 -5.61
C GLU A 83 10.92 -8.46 -5.42
N GLU A 84 12.06 -8.34 -6.07
CA GLU A 84 12.88 -7.13 -6.02
C GLU A 84 12.16 -5.94 -6.70
N ARG A 85 11.48 -6.16 -7.84
CA ARG A 85 10.64 -5.14 -8.47
C ARG A 85 9.51 -4.69 -7.54
N CYS A 86 8.83 -5.64 -6.89
CA CYS A 86 7.79 -5.34 -5.90
C CYS A 86 8.35 -4.54 -4.72
N TYR A 87 9.56 -4.87 -4.25
CA TYR A 87 10.22 -4.14 -3.17
C TYR A 87 10.55 -2.70 -3.55
N ILE A 88 11.19 -2.49 -4.70
CA ILE A 88 11.54 -1.16 -5.20
C ILE A 88 10.26 -0.31 -5.39
N PHE A 89 9.22 -0.90 -5.99
CA PHE A 89 7.93 -0.25 -6.15
C PHE A 89 7.31 0.13 -4.80
N PHE A 90 7.26 -0.81 -3.86
CA PHE A 90 6.74 -0.57 -2.51
C PHE A 90 7.49 0.56 -1.81
N LYS A 91 8.82 0.51 -1.76
CA LYS A 91 9.65 1.55 -1.12
C LYS A 91 9.44 2.93 -1.76
N SER A 92 9.26 2.98 -3.07
CA SER A 92 8.98 4.23 -3.79
C SER A 92 7.62 4.83 -3.42
N CYS A 93 6.60 3.98 -3.21
CA CYS A 93 5.28 4.41 -2.76
C CYS A 93 5.25 4.70 -1.25
N TRP A 94 5.95 3.90 -0.43
CA TRP A 94 5.93 3.98 1.02
C TRP A 94 6.24 5.38 1.55
N ARG A 95 7.28 6.01 1.03
CA ARG A 95 7.69 7.37 1.42
C ARG A 95 6.64 8.43 1.13
N ASN A 96 5.80 8.22 0.10
CA ASN A 96 4.73 9.15 -0.27
C ASN A 96 3.46 8.94 0.55
N ILE A 97 3.28 7.74 1.13
CA ILE A 97 2.13 7.43 1.99
C ILE A 97 2.35 7.96 3.42
N LEU A 98 3.58 8.19 3.84
CA LEU A 98 3.94 8.64 5.19
C LEU A 98 3.69 10.15 5.44
N ASP A 99 2.71 10.74 4.78
CA ASP A 99 2.15 12.03 5.19
C ASP A 99 1.14 11.78 6.32
N TYR A 100 1.57 12.10 7.54
CA TYR A 100 0.81 11.78 8.75
C TYR A 100 -0.58 12.40 8.78
N ASP A 101 -0.73 13.66 8.39
CA ASP A 101 -2.01 14.35 8.43
C ASP A 101 -2.99 13.73 7.42
N LYS A 102 -2.51 13.43 6.20
CA LYS A 102 -3.30 12.77 5.15
C LYS A 102 -3.72 11.36 5.54
N CYS A 103 -2.78 10.56 6.07
CA CYS A 103 -3.09 9.21 6.54
C CYS A 103 -4.09 9.22 7.69
N SER A 104 -3.91 10.13 8.66
CA SER A 104 -4.83 10.29 9.79
C SER A 104 -6.23 10.70 9.32
N PHE A 105 -6.34 11.65 8.39
CA PHE A 105 -7.61 12.03 7.76
C PHE A 105 -8.25 10.85 7.06
N PHE A 106 -7.48 10.18 6.17
CA PHE A 106 -7.97 9.06 5.37
C PHE A 106 -8.60 7.98 6.25
N ILE A 107 -7.88 7.55 7.29
CA ILE A 107 -8.34 6.50 8.20
C ILE A 107 -9.58 6.93 8.97
N LYS A 108 -9.55 8.14 9.57
CA LYS A 108 -10.67 8.65 10.34
C LYS A 108 -11.92 8.83 9.50
N TYR A 109 -11.77 9.24 8.24
CA TYR A 109 -12.88 9.36 7.29
C TYR A 109 -13.39 7.99 6.85
N TYR A 110 -12.50 7.07 6.44
CA TYR A 110 -12.85 5.75 5.93
C TYR A 110 -13.68 4.92 6.93
N TYR A 111 -13.35 5.00 8.23
CA TYR A 111 -14.07 4.30 9.28
C TYR A 111 -15.22 5.10 9.91
N SER A 112 -15.52 6.30 9.41
CA SER A 112 -16.64 7.11 9.88
C SER A 112 -17.91 6.87 9.07
N HIS A 113 -19.04 7.40 9.59
CA HIS A 113 -20.29 7.43 8.84
C HIS A 113 -20.25 8.32 7.60
N TYR A 114 -19.32 9.28 7.54
CA TYR A 114 -19.12 10.15 6.38
C TYR A 114 -18.69 9.41 5.13
N TYR A 115 -18.01 8.26 5.26
CA TYR A 115 -17.57 7.46 4.11
C TYR A 115 -18.74 6.96 3.24
N ASN A 116 -19.94 6.81 3.81
CA ASN A 116 -21.13 6.46 3.06
C ASN A 116 -21.50 7.49 1.98
N SER A 117 -21.06 8.74 2.12
CA SER A 117 -21.22 9.80 1.12
C SER A 117 -20.29 9.60 -0.08
N TYR A 118 -19.14 8.96 0.12
CA TYR A 118 -18.20 8.60 -0.95
C TYR A 118 -18.41 7.13 -1.35
N SER A 119 -19.26 6.90 -2.35
CA SER A 119 -19.65 5.57 -2.79
C SER A 119 -18.42 4.67 -3.07
N PRO A 120 -18.34 3.44 -2.51
CA PRO A 120 -17.31 2.46 -2.84
C PRO A 120 -17.16 2.18 -4.33
N LEU A 121 -18.25 2.30 -5.12
CA LEU A 121 -18.23 2.17 -6.56
C LEU A 121 -17.47 3.32 -7.24
N LYS A 122 -17.62 4.56 -6.75
CA LYS A 122 -16.85 5.71 -7.26
C LYS A 122 -15.35 5.50 -7.01
N ARG A 123 -14.99 5.00 -5.83
CA ARG A 123 -13.60 4.69 -5.50
C ARG A 123 -13.03 3.62 -6.42
N ARG A 124 -13.71 2.47 -6.57
CA ARG A 124 -13.29 1.41 -7.50
C ARG A 124 -13.10 1.94 -8.93
N LYS A 125 -13.98 2.83 -9.39
CA LYS A 125 -13.86 3.48 -10.70
C LYS A 125 -12.64 4.39 -10.79
N ALA A 126 -12.32 5.13 -9.74
CA ALA A 126 -11.12 5.97 -9.70
C ALA A 126 -9.83 5.14 -9.84
N TYR A 127 -9.80 3.93 -9.26
CA TYR A 127 -8.66 3.01 -9.36
C TYR A 127 -8.64 2.14 -10.63
N SER A 128 -9.55 2.33 -11.61
CA SER A 128 -9.65 1.45 -12.80
C SER A 128 -8.31 1.31 -13.54
N LYS A 129 -7.60 2.42 -13.76
CA LYS A 129 -6.29 2.41 -14.43
C LYS A 129 -5.22 1.63 -13.65
N VAL A 130 -5.19 1.76 -12.33
CA VAL A 130 -4.30 0.97 -11.48
C VAL A 130 -4.63 -0.51 -11.60
N ILE A 131 -5.92 -0.88 -11.49
CA ILE A 131 -6.36 -2.26 -11.62
C ILE A 131 -5.97 -2.83 -12.98
N GLU A 132 -6.22 -2.09 -14.07
CA GLU A 132 -5.89 -2.50 -15.43
C GLU A 132 -4.39 -2.72 -15.62
N SER A 133 -3.54 -1.82 -15.15
CA SER A 133 -2.08 -1.92 -15.31
C SER A 133 -1.45 -3.07 -14.51
N PHE A 134 -2.01 -3.40 -13.35
CA PHE A 134 -1.50 -4.50 -12.52
C PHE A 134 -2.13 -5.86 -12.83
N THR A 135 -3.29 -5.93 -13.49
CA THR A 135 -3.98 -7.19 -13.81
C THR A 135 -3.10 -8.23 -14.50
N PRO A 136 -2.20 -7.88 -15.46
CA PRO A 136 -1.32 -8.86 -16.10
C PRO A 136 -0.34 -9.58 -15.16
N ALA A 137 -0.03 -8.99 -14.01
CA ALA A 137 0.83 -9.61 -13.00
C ALA A 137 0.12 -10.68 -12.18
N PHE A 138 -1.21 -10.76 -12.23
CA PHE A 138 -2.03 -11.67 -11.43
C PHE A 138 -2.53 -12.88 -12.22
N LYS A 139 -2.70 -14.00 -11.54
CA LYS A 139 -3.31 -15.22 -12.11
C LYS A 139 -4.72 -14.92 -12.59
N LYS A 140 -5.11 -15.59 -13.70
CA LYS A 140 -6.43 -15.45 -14.29
C LYS A 140 -7.54 -15.73 -13.26
N GLY A 141 -8.52 -14.83 -13.17
CA GLY A 141 -9.65 -14.92 -12.24
C GLY A 141 -9.40 -14.27 -10.87
N THR A 142 -8.21 -13.68 -10.64
CA THR A 142 -7.94 -12.91 -9.43
C THR A 142 -8.70 -11.59 -9.46
N ASP A 143 -9.47 -11.30 -8.40
CA ASP A 143 -10.03 -9.94 -8.19
C ASP A 143 -8.94 -9.01 -7.66
N VAL A 144 -8.24 -8.34 -8.56
CA VAL A 144 -7.11 -7.43 -8.25
C VAL A 144 -7.56 -6.29 -7.32
N TRP A 145 -8.78 -5.77 -7.49
CA TRP A 145 -9.32 -4.73 -6.61
C TRP A 145 -9.44 -5.21 -5.15
N ARG A 146 -9.93 -6.43 -4.96
CA ARG A 146 -10.05 -7.01 -3.61
C ARG A 146 -8.70 -7.21 -2.95
N ILE A 147 -7.71 -7.70 -3.70
CA ILE A 147 -6.32 -7.85 -3.21
C ILE A 147 -5.74 -6.49 -2.86
N PHE A 148 -5.88 -5.51 -3.75
CA PHE A 148 -5.38 -4.16 -3.53
C PHE A 148 -5.95 -3.51 -2.26
N ASN A 149 -7.25 -3.64 -2.00
CA ASN A 149 -7.82 -3.13 -0.75
C ASN A 149 -7.22 -3.80 0.49
N ARG A 150 -6.93 -5.11 0.45
CA ARG A 150 -6.24 -5.80 1.55
C ARG A 150 -4.83 -5.26 1.80
N ILE A 151 -4.11 -4.95 0.73
CA ILE A 151 -2.80 -4.29 0.84
C ILE A 151 -2.95 -2.94 1.55
N LEU A 152 -3.89 -2.12 1.13
CA LEU A 152 -4.14 -0.82 1.75
C LEU A 152 -4.52 -0.96 3.24
N ASP A 153 -5.35 -1.94 3.61
CA ASP A 153 -5.70 -2.19 5.02
C ASP A 153 -4.44 -2.44 5.87
N ILE A 154 -3.51 -3.27 5.38
CA ILE A 154 -2.24 -3.55 6.08
C ILE A 154 -1.37 -2.30 6.16
N VAL A 155 -1.18 -1.59 5.06
CA VAL A 155 -0.38 -0.37 4.98
C VAL A 155 -0.91 0.68 5.95
N TYR A 156 -2.18 1.01 5.88
CA TYR A 156 -2.78 2.03 6.76
C TYR A 156 -2.80 1.60 8.23
N SER A 157 -3.03 0.32 8.52
CA SER A 157 -2.92 -0.20 9.89
C SER A 157 -1.52 0.02 10.47
N THR A 158 -0.49 -0.20 9.66
CA THR A 158 0.90 0.03 10.08
C THR A 158 1.19 1.53 10.26
N VAL A 159 0.75 2.36 9.33
CA VAL A 159 0.90 3.83 9.43
C VAL A 159 0.25 4.37 10.72
N ILE A 160 -0.93 3.86 11.11
CA ILE A 160 -1.55 4.25 12.38
C ILE A 160 -0.63 3.95 13.58
N LYS A 161 -0.01 2.78 13.60
CA LYS A 161 0.89 2.38 14.69
C LYS A 161 2.14 3.25 14.75
N ILE A 162 2.68 3.62 13.59
CA ILE A 162 3.77 4.60 13.49
C ILE A 162 3.32 5.95 14.05
N LEU A 163 2.15 6.44 13.62
CA LEU A 163 1.57 7.71 14.07
C LEU A 163 1.36 7.76 15.60
N ARG A 164 1.09 6.62 16.21
CA ARG A 164 0.90 6.50 17.67
C ARG A 164 2.22 6.29 18.43
N GLY A 165 3.35 6.14 17.72
CA GLY A 165 4.62 5.80 18.33
C GLY A 165 4.70 4.37 18.87
N GLU A 166 3.79 3.48 18.43
CA GLU A 166 3.79 2.06 18.83
C GLU A 166 4.90 1.28 18.13
N ILE A 167 5.26 1.68 16.90
CA ILE A 167 6.36 1.14 16.12
C ILE A 167 7.18 2.28 15.50
N PRO A 168 8.51 2.12 15.30
CA PRO A 168 9.36 3.16 14.75
C PRO A 168 9.08 3.41 13.26
N ASP A 169 9.29 4.66 12.82
CA ASP A 169 9.33 5.04 11.40
C ASP A 169 10.78 4.87 10.90
N ASN A 170 11.10 3.69 10.42
CA ASN A 170 12.44 3.36 9.92
C ASN A 170 12.38 2.33 8.77
N ASP A 171 13.53 2.05 8.17
CA ASP A 171 13.65 1.10 7.06
C ASP A 171 13.31 -0.35 7.47
N GLU A 172 13.61 -0.76 8.69
CA GLU A 172 13.28 -2.10 9.22
C GLU A 172 11.77 -2.32 9.25
N THR A 173 11.02 -1.34 9.77
CA THR A 173 9.54 -1.37 9.75
C THR A 173 9.01 -1.47 8.32
N ALA A 174 9.56 -0.69 7.38
CA ALA A 174 9.14 -0.75 5.98
C ALA A 174 9.43 -2.12 5.35
N GLU A 175 10.58 -2.73 5.65
CA GLU A 175 10.94 -4.08 5.18
C GLU A 175 10.00 -5.15 5.74
N ASP A 176 9.68 -5.09 7.01
CA ASP A 176 8.76 -6.04 7.65
C ASP A 176 7.36 -5.94 7.03
N VAL A 177 6.86 -4.73 6.81
CA VAL A 177 5.58 -4.51 6.10
C VAL A 177 5.63 -5.09 4.70
N PHE A 178 6.72 -4.84 3.95
CA PHE A 178 6.89 -5.41 2.62
C PHE A 178 6.86 -6.94 2.63
N ARG A 179 7.58 -7.58 3.53
CA ARG A 179 7.60 -9.05 3.66
C ARG A 179 6.20 -9.63 3.87
N VAL A 180 5.42 -9.01 4.77
CA VAL A 180 4.03 -9.43 5.02
C VAL A 180 3.17 -9.24 3.77
N LEU A 181 3.27 -8.09 3.11
CA LEU A 181 2.51 -7.79 1.88
C LEU A 181 2.88 -8.74 0.75
N TYR A 182 4.18 -8.97 0.53
CA TYR A 182 4.65 -9.84 -0.55
C TYR A 182 4.23 -11.30 -0.31
N SER A 183 4.35 -11.80 0.91
CA SER A 183 3.89 -13.15 1.27
C SER A 183 2.38 -13.34 1.05
N ALA A 184 1.60 -12.29 1.28
CA ALA A 184 0.15 -12.30 1.02
C ALA A 184 -0.18 -12.22 -0.48
N LEU A 185 0.66 -11.57 -1.28
CA LEU A 185 0.48 -11.37 -2.73
C LEU A 185 0.97 -12.55 -3.56
N GLU A 186 2.11 -13.14 -3.20
CA GLU A 186 2.82 -14.16 -3.97
C GLU A 186 1.91 -15.28 -4.50
N PRO A 187 0.96 -15.85 -3.72
CA PRO A 187 0.06 -16.91 -4.20
C PRO A 187 -0.80 -16.50 -5.39
N PHE A 188 -1.05 -15.21 -5.59
CA PHE A 188 -1.89 -14.66 -6.65
C PHE A 188 -1.11 -14.18 -7.88
N LEU A 189 0.22 -14.07 -7.79
CA LEU A 189 1.06 -13.60 -8.89
C LEU A 189 1.32 -14.70 -9.92
N VAL A 190 1.46 -14.30 -11.20
CA VAL A 190 1.75 -15.23 -12.31
C VAL A 190 3.13 -15.87 -12.13
N TRP A 191 4.08 -15.15 -11.52
CA TRP A 191 5.47 -15.56 -11.33
C TRP A 191 5.80 -15.88 -9.86
N SER A 192 4.97 -16.68 -9.20
CA SER A 192 5.31 -17.10 -7.83
C SER A 192 6.48 -18.09 -7.81
N LYS A 193 7.44 -17.89 -6.91
CA LYS A 193 8.64 -18.73 -6.71
C LYS A 193 8.36 -20.20 -6.37
N SER A 194 7.12 -20.62 -6.19
CA SER A 194 6.77 -21.92 -5.60
C SER A 194 7.24 -23.16 -6.38
N LYS A 195 7.85 -23.00 -7.58
CA LYS A 195 8.44 -24.13 -8.33
C LYS A 195 9.97 -24.21 -8.29
N THR A 196 10.66 -23.07 -8.17
CA THR A 196 12.13 -23.05 -8.27
C THR A 196 12.82 -23.48 -6.96
N THR A 197 12.27 -23.08 -5.81
CA THR A 197 12.87 -23.40 -4.51
C THR A 197 12.73 -24.89 -4.15
N LYS A 198 11.60 -25.52 -4.55
CA LYS A 198 11.42 -26.97 -4.32
C LYS A 198 12.40 -27.79 -5.16
N THR A 199 12.55 -27.46 -6.44
CA THR A 199 13.47 -28.16 -7.35
C THR A 199 14.94 -27.97 -6.98
N VAL A 200 15.34 -26.78 -6.53
CA VAL A 200 16.73 -26.52 -6.07
C VAL A 200 17.04 -27.23 -4.75
N LEU A 201 16.08 -27.26 -3.81
CA LEU A 201 16.24 -27.99 -2.54
C LEU A 201 16.19 -29.50 -2.74
N GLU A 202 15.38 -30.02 -3.66
CA GLU A 202 15.34 -31.42 -4.02
C GLU A 202 16.63 -31.84 -4.74
N ASN A 203 17.14 -31.05 -5.68
CA ASN A 203 18.43 -31.30 -6.35
C ASN A 203 19.64 -31.21 -5.39
N GLN A 204 19.66 -30.28 -4.44
CA GLN A 204 20.72 -30.21 -3.43
C GLN A 204 20.67 -31.38 -2.46
N LYS A 205 19.49 -31.91 -2.17
CA LYS A 205 19.33 -33.09 -1.33
C LYS A 205 19.80 -34.37 -2.05
N GLU A 206 19.44 -34.53 -3.34
CA GLU A 206 19.92 -35.62 -4.18
C GLU A 206 21.47 -35.58 -4.36
N GLU A 207 22.06 -34.40 -4.57
CA GLU A 207 23.54 -34.25 -4.62
C GLU A 207 24.21 -34.59 -3.29
N SER A 208 23.63 -34.20 -2.15
CA SER A 208 24.18 -34.55 -0.84
C SER A 208 24.07 -36.04 -0.54
N ASP A 209 23.00 -36.69 -0.91
CA ASP A 209 22.78 -38.13 -0.72
C ASP A 209 23.72 -38.95 -1.61
N ILE A 210 24.00 -38.52 -2.85
CA ILE A 210 24.98 -39.15 -3.76
C ILE A 210 26.40 -39.01 -3.24
N VAL A 211 26.79 -37.86 -2.67
CA VAL A 211 28.11 -37.64 -2.08
C VAL A 211 28.30 -38.49 -0.84
N GLN A 212 27.25 -38.69 -0.05
CA GLN A 212 27.29 -39.53 1.16
C GLN A 212 27.40 -41.03 0.81
N ASP A 213 26.72 -41.50 -0.23
CA ASP A 213 26.83 -42.87 -0.73
C ASP A 213 28.22 -43.15 -1.33
N LEU A 214 28.82 -42.23 -2.05
CA LEU A 214 30.17 -42.36 -2.59
C LEU A 214 31.24 -42.40 -1.50
N SER A 215 31.06 -41.66 -0.40
CA SER A 215 31.98 -41.73 0.77
C SER A 215 31.89 -43.08 1.48
N ASN A 216 30.69 -43.63 1.63
CA ASN A 216 30.47 -44.93 2.25
C ASN A 216 31.06 -46.11 1.40
N ILE A 217 31.06 -45.98 0.07
CA ILE A 217 31.68 -46.97 -0.84
C ILE A 217 33.22 -46.91 -0.77
N SER A 218 33.78 -45.73 -0.55
CA SER A 218 35.26 -45.58 -0.40
C SER A 218 35.79 -46.16 0.90
N ASP A 219 35.04 -46.07 1.99
CA ASP A 219 35.44 -46.58 3.30
C ASP A 219 35.29 -48.12 3.39
N THR A 220 34.27 -48.70 2.75
CA THR A 220 34.11 -50.16 2.66
C THR A 220 35.18 -50.85 1.79
N LYS A 221 35.83 -50.11 0.87
CA LYS A 221 36.96 -50.65 0.09
C LYS A 221 38.28 -50.68 0.88
N LYS A 222 38.50 -49.76 1.81
CA LYS A 222 39.69 -49.71 2.67
C LYS A 222 39.71 -50.80 3.74
N GLU A 223 38.53 -51.28 4.19
CA GLU A 223 38.44 -52.37 5.17
C GLU A 223 38.59 -53.79 4.56
N ARG A 224 38.54 -53.94 3.22
CA ARG A 224 38.73 -55.24 2.56
C ARG A 224 40.16 -55.52 2.11
N ASP A 225 41.02 -54.50 2.14
CA ASP A 225 42.43 -54.59 1.71
C ASP A 225 43.42 -54.49 2.91
N SER A 226 42.90 -54.65 4.14
CA SER A 226 43.67 -54.78 5.40
C SER A 226 43.56 -56.20 5.96
#